data_9af82516eb670c037e632b53bd04644e
#
_entry.id   9af82516eb670c037e632b53bd04644e
#
_cell.length_a   1.000
_cell.length_b   1.000
_cell.length_c   1.000
_cell.angle_alpha   90.00
_cell.angle_beta   90.00
_cell.angle_gamma   90.00
#
_symmetry.space_group_name_H-M   'P 1'
#
loop_
_entity.id
_entity.type
_entity.pdbx_description
1 polymer ?
#
loop_
_entity_poly.entity_id
_entity_poly.type
_entity_poly.pdbx_seq_one_letter_code
_entity_poly.pdbx_strand_id
1 'polypeptide(L)'
;MAQIPSIKDGDFVMHESLAINLYLARKHGGPLAGQTVEEDGLLTMWTVWAASQVEPHSVRIVLTYDNGLENSQEGKETIAASCHALRRPLAVLEGQLAGRQWIVGDRFTVADLNIAEVLRYAQSEEALFDAHPNIKAWIERCQSRPAYKRMQETRGREPIEV
;
A
#
# COMPACT_ATOMS: atom_id res chain seq x y z
N MET A 1 17.13 -0.46 16.52
CA MET A 1 16.34 -1.32 15.64
C MET A 1 16.89 -1.16 14.22
N ALA A 2 17.41 -2.22 13.62
CA ALA A 2 17.84 -2.20 12.21
C ALA A 2 16.66 -2.69 11.35
N GLN A 3 15.78 -1.78 11.00
CA GLN A 3 14.65 -2.08 10.12
C GLN A 3 14.77 -1.25 8.83
N ILE A 4 14.45 -1.86 7.71
CA ILE A 4 14.36 -1.22 6.40
C ILE A 4 12.87 -1.04 6.04
N PRO A 5 12.52 0.09 5.38
CA PRO A 5 13.40 1.20 5.01
C PRO A 5 13.72 2.15 6.18
N SER A 6 14.89 2.76 6.11
CA SER A 6 15.26 3.94 6.93
C SER A 6 15.75 5.05 6.01
N ILE A 7 15.50 6.29 6.38
CA ILE A 7 16.04 7.46 5.67
C ILE A 7 16.84 8.35 6.62
N LYS A 8 17.84 9.04 6.07
CA LYS A 8 18.56 10.11 6.72
C LYS A 8 18.42 11.37 5.87
N ASP A 9 17.98 12.46 6.49
CA ASP A 9 17.77 13.76 5.87
C ASP A 9 18.47 14.83 6.71
N GLY A 10 19.68 15.21 6.33
CA GLY A 10 20.59 15.94 7.21
C GLY A 10 20.92 15.10 8.44
N ASP A 11 20.63 15.63 9.63
CA ASP A 11 20.80 14.91 10.90
C ASP A 11 19.53 14.18 11.36
N PHE A 12 18.41 14.38 10.66
CA PHE A 12 17.15 13.71 10.96
C PHE A 12 17.15 12.29 10.39
N VAL A 13 16.84 11.31 11.26
CA VAL A 13 16.73 9.89 10.87
C VAL A 13 15.34 9.39 11.22
N MET A 14 14.68 8.70 10.29
CA MET A 14 13.42 8.04 10.55
C MET A 14 13.29 6.71 9.82
N HIS A 15 12.38 5.88 10.27
CA HIS A 15 12.00 4.58 9.73
C HIS A 15 10.47 4.50 9.64
N GLU A 16 9.91 3.35 9.26
CA GLU A 16 8.51 3.13 8.90
C GLU A 16 8.16 3.71 7.53
N SER A 17 8.04 2.82 6.53
CA SER A 17 7.86 3.20 5.12
C SER A 17 6.70 4.17 4.89
N LEU A 18 5.54 3.90 5.51
CA LEU A 18 4.35 4.73 5.35
C LEU A 18 4.52 6.10 6.00
N ALA A 19 5.22 6.18 7.14
CA ALA A 19 5.54 7.43 7.81
C ALA A 19 6.58 8.24 7.02
N ILE A 20 7.57 7.56 6.43
CA ILE A 20 8.56 8.19 5.54
C ILE A 20 7.85 8.84 4.35
N ASN A 21 6.89 8.17 3.74
CA ASN A 21 6.12 8.72 2.62
C ASN A 21 5.32 9.97 3.04
N LEU A 22 4.67 9.97 4.21
CA LEU A 22 4.00 11.15 4.77
C LEU A 22 4.98 12.32 4.99
N TYR A 23 6.14 12.03 5.57
CA TYR A 23 7.18 13.04 5.80
C TYR A 23 7.65 13.67 4.49
N LEU A 24 7.99 12.83 3.50
CA LEU A 24 8.49 13.30 2.20
C LEU A 24 7.43 14.08 1.43
N ALA A 25 6.16 13.64 1.46
CA ALA A 25 5.05 14.37 0.86
C ALA A 25 4.92 15.76 1.49
N ARG A 26 4.94 15.86 2.81
CA ARG A 26 4.83 17.14 3.52
C ARG A 26 6.05 18.03 3.30
N LYS A 27 7.26 17.46 3.33
CA LYS A 27 8.51 18.21 3.14
C LYS A 27 8.63 18.82 1.75
N HIS A 28 8.28 18.06 0.71
CA HIS A 28 8.44 18.48 -0.68
C HIS A 28 7.19 19.15 -1.26
N GLY A 29 6.05 19.02 -0.61
CA GLY A 29 4.80 19.57 -1.07
C GLY A 29 4.25 18.93 -2.34
N GLY A 30 3.55 19.72 -3.14
CA GLY A 30 2.97 19.26 -4.40
C GLY A 30 1.70 18.41 -4.21
N PRO A 31 1.32 17.63 -5.23
CA PRO A 31 0.03 16.93 -5.23
C PRO A 31 -0.06 15.79 -4.21
N LEU A 32 1.06 15.29 -3.69
CA LEU A 32 1.06 14.22 -2.70
C LEU A 32 0.73 14.69 -1.29
N ALA A 33 1.02 15.97 -0.97
CA ALA A 33 0.77 16.55 0.34
C ALA A 33 -0.68 16.99 0.51
N GLY A 34 -1.14 17.09 1.75
CA GLY A 34 -2.38 17.76 2.10
C GLY A 34 -2.28 19.26 1.83
N GLN A 35 -3.37 19.85 1.35
CA GLN A 35 -3.48 21.29 1.07
C GLN A 35 -4.09 22.05 2.24
N THR A 36 -4.78 21.35 3.14
CA THR A 36 -5.36 21.89 4.38
C THR A 36 -5.02 20.95 5.56
N VAL A 37 -5.25 21.43 6.77
CA VAL A 37 -5.07 20.63 8.00
C VAL A 37 -6.02 19.44 8.02
N GLU A 38 -7.25 19.61 7.54
CA GLU A 38 -8.26 18.55 7.46
C GLU A 38 -7.81 17.47 6.46
N GLU A 39 -7.29 17.88 5.31
CA GLU A 39 -6.77 16.95 4.31
C GLU A 39 -5.56 16.18 4.85
N ASP A 40 -4.61 16.84 5.52
CA ASP A 40 -3.50 16.20 6.23
C ASP A 40 -3.97 15.18 7.28
N GLY A 41 -5.04 15.52 7.99
CA GLY A 41 -5.70 14.60 8.93
C GLY A 41 -6.21 13.34 8.23
N LEU A 42 -6.88 13.50 7.08
CA LEU A 42 -7.37 12.38 6.28
C LEU A 42 -6.22 11.52 5.71
N LEU A 43 -5.14 12.15 5.21
CA LEU A 43 -3.96 11.42 4.72
C LEU A 43 -3.33 10.58 5.83
N THR A 44 -3.22 11.15 7.03
CA THR A 44 -2.70 10.44 8.21
C THR A 44 -3.63 9.31 8.63
N MET A 45 -4.94 9.56 8.71
CA MET A 45 -5.95 8.56 9.07
C MET A 45 -5.89 7.35 8.14
N TRP A 46 -5.90 7.57 6.83
CA TRP A 46 -5.85 6.48 5.85
C TRP A 46 -4.52 5.73 5.86
N THR A 47 -3.40 6.41 6.14
CA THR A 47 -2.10 5.78 6.31
C THR A 47 -2.07 4.87 7.55
N VAL A 48 -2.56 5.35 8.69
CA VAL A 48 -2.65 4.54 9.91
C VAL A 48 -3.62 3.37 9.74
N TRP A 49 -4.74 3.59 9.03
CA TRP A 49 -5.68 2.54 8.69
C TRP A 49 -5.01 1.44 7.84
N ALA A 50 -4.23 1.81 6.83
CA ALA A 50 -3.49 0.85 6.01
C ALA A 50 -2.53 0.01 6.85
N ALA A 51 -1.72 0.66 7.69
CA ALA A 51 -0.74 0.00 8.56
C ALA A 51 -1.39 -0.96 9.57
N SER A 52 -2.57 -0.63 10.09
CA SER A 52 -3.21 -1.40 11.17
C SER A 52 -4.24 -2.41 10.70
N GLN A 53 -4.93 -2.16 9.58
CA GLN A 53 -6.05 -2.99 9.12
C GLN A 53 -5.74 -3.81 7.88
N VAL A 54 -4.75 -3.41 7.08
CA VAL A 54 -4.45 -4.06 5.79
C VAL A 54 -3.08 -4.72 5.80
N GLU A 55 -2.03 -3.99 6.14
CA GLU A 55 -0.65 -4.44 6.04
C GLU A 55 -0.36 -5.75 6.79
N PRO A 56 -0.82 -5.98 8.04
CA PRO A 56 -0.54 -7.23 8.76
C PRO A 56 -1.04 -8.48 8.05
N HIS A 57 -2.07 -8.35 7.22
CA HIS A 57 -2.66 -9.45 6.47
C HIS A 57 -2.06 -9.57 5.07
N SER A 58 -1.87 -8.46 4.36
CA SER A 58 -1.26 -8.47 3.02
C SER A 58 0.20 -8.93 3.05
N VAL A 59 0.96 -8.54 4.08
CA VAL A 59 2.34 -9.02 4.27
C VAL A 59 2.40 -10.53 4.50
N ARG A 60 1.45 -11.13 5.23
CA ARG A 60 1.41 -12.59 5.38
C ARG A 60 1.22 -13.31 4.05
N ILE A 61 0.39 -12.75 3.17
CA ILE A 61 0.16 -13.31 1.83
C ILE A 61 1.48 -13.28 1.05
N VAL A 62 2.10 -12.11 0.88
CA VAL A 62 3.34 -12.01 0.09
C VAL A 62 4.46 -12.88 0.65
N LEU A 63 4.66 -12.91 1.97
CA LEU A 63 5.68 -13.74 2.59
C LEU A 63 5.42 -15.25 2.39
N THR A 64 4.16 -15.67 2.32
CA THR A 64 3.83 -17.08 2.00
C THR A 64 4.26 -17.44 0.58
N TYR A 65 4.03 -16.53 -0.39
CA TYR A 65 4.49 -16.71 -1.76
C TYR A 65 6.01 -16.61 -1.90
N ASP A 66 6.64 -15.60 -1.28
CA ASP A 66 8.10 -15.39 -1.35
C ASP A 66 8.89 -16.57 -0.77
N ASN A 67 8.31 -17.29 0.19
CA ASN A 67 8.89 -18.51 0.76
C ASN A 67 8.49 -19.79 0.01
N GLY A 68 7.71 -19.74 -1.05
CA GLY A 68 7.26 -20.90 -1.84
C GLY A 68 6.31 -21.83 -1.08
N LEU A 69 5.59 -21.30 -0.08
CA LEU A 69 4.71 -22.07 0.81
C LEU A 69 3.24 -22.09 0.36
N GLU A 70 2.88 -21.35 -0.70
CA GLU A 70 1.49 -21.17 -1.16
C GLU A 70 0.77 -22.49 -1.48
N ASN A 71 1.52 -23.55 -1.81
CA ASN A 71 0.98 -24.88 -2.10
C ASN A 71 0.94 -25.81 -0.88
N SER A 72 1.60 -25.48 0.21
CA SER A 72 1.56 -26.25 1.46
C SER A 72 0.21 -26.09 2.17
N GLN A 73 -0.12 -27.03 3.06
CA GLN A 73 -1.34 -26.94 3.85
C GLN A 73 -1.34 -25.68 4.74
N GLU A 74 -0.24 -25.42 5.44
CA GLU A 74 -0.05 -24.25 6.31
C GLU A 74 -0.14 -22.94 5.54
N GLY A 75 0.50 -22.88 4.35
CA GLY A 75 0.46 -21.69 3.49
C GLY A 75 -0.95 -21.38 3.00
N LYS A 76 -1.70 -22.40 2.56
CA LYS A 76 -3.11 -22.24 2.15
C LYS A 76 -3.99 -21.73 3.29
N GLU A 77 -3.80 -22.26 4.51
CA GLU A 77 -4.53 -21.80 5.68
C GLU A 77 -4.16 -20.36 6.04
N THR A 78 -2.89 -19.99 5.97
CA THR A 78 -2.40 -18.62 6.20
C THR A 78 -2.98 -17.64 5.20
N ILE A 79 -2.95 -17.98 3.91
CA ILE A 79 -3.54 -17.16 2.84
C ILE A 79 -5.05 -17.01 3.06
N ALA A 80 -5.77 -18.11 3.27
CA ALA A 80 -7.21 -18.09 3.48
C ALA A 80 -7.61 -17.24 4.69
N ALA A 81 -6.90 -17.36 5.82
CA ALA A 81 -7.14 -16.55 7.02
C ALA A 81 -6.86 -15.06 6.75
N SER A 82 -5.79 -14.73 6.02
CA SER A 82 -5.44 -13.36 5.66
C SER A 82 -6.46 -12.74 4.71
N CYS A 83 -6.89 -13.49 3.69
CA CYS A 83 -7.97 -13.06 2.78
C CYS A 83 -9.28 -12.84 3.53
N HIS A 84 -9.62 -13.71 4.48
CA HIS A 84 -10.80 -13.52 5.32
C HIS A 84 -10.73 -12.24 6.15
N ALA A 85 -9.58 -11.97 6.76
CA ALA A 85 -9.36 -10.76 7.56
C ALA A 85 -9.42 -9.48 6.71
N LEU A 86 -8.99 -9.53 5.46
CA LEU A 86 -9.03 -8.39 4.52
C LEU A 86 -10.45 -8.05 4.04
N ARG A 87 -11.44 -8.93 4.15
CA ARG A 87 -12.79 -8.68 3.63
C ARG A 87 -13.42 -7.39 4.14
N ARG A 88 -13.32 -7.16 5.46
CA ARG A 88 -13.90 -5.96 6.08
C ARG A 88 -13.15 -4.68 5.69
N PRO A 89 -11.82 -4.61 5.80
CA PRO A 89 -11.04 -3.49 5.29
C PRO A 89 -11.32 -3.18 3.82
N LEU A 90 -11.33 -4.19 2.94
CA LEU A 90 -11.59 -3.97 1.53
C LEU A 90 -13.01 -3.45 1.27
N ALA A 91 -14.02 -3.93 1.99
CA ALA A 91 -15.38 -3.38 1.88
C ALA A 91 -15.44 -1.88 2.26
N VAL A 92 -14.67 -1.45 3.26
CA VAL A 92 -14.55 -0.02 3.64
C VAL A 92 -13.91 0.78 2.51
N LEU A 93 -12.79 0.29 1.96
CA LEU A 93 -12.08 0.99 0.87
C LEU A 93 -12.92 1.01 -0.43
N GLU A 94 -13.61 -0.10 -0.74
CA GLU A 94 -14.53 -0.18 -1.88
C GLU A 94 -15.62 0.89 -1.80
N GLY A 95 -16.22 1.05 -0.61
CA GLY A 95 -17.22 2.09 -0.36
C GLY A 95 -16.64 3.51 -0.46
N GLN A 96 -15.40 3.73 0.04
CA GLN A 96 -14.73 5.02 -0.08
C GLN A 96 -14.46 5.42 -1.53
N LEU A 97 -14.14 4.44 -2.38
CA LEU A 97 -13.84 4.64 -3.79
C LEU A 97 -15.10 4.70 -4.68
N ALA A 98 -16.28 4.44 -4.14
CA ALA A 98 -17.52 4.50 -4.91
C ALA A 98 -17.75 5.92 -5.47
N GLY A 99 -17.72 6.06 -6.80
CA GLY A 99 -17.84 7.35 -7.48
C GLY A 99 -16.62 8.27 -7.35
N ARG A 100 -15.50 7.78 -6.84
CA ARG A 100 -14.26 8.56 -6.66
C ARG A 100 -13.11 7.97 -7.46
N GLN A 101 -12.21 8.83 -7.90
CA GLN A 101 -10.98 8.40 -8.55
C GLN A 101 -9.84 8.16 -7.55
N TRP A 102 -9.84 8.86 -6.41
CA TRP A 102 -8.78 8.87 -5.39
C TRP A 102 -9.39 8.79 -4.00
N ILE A 103 -8.57 8.36 -3.04
CA ILE A 103 -9.01 8.13 -1.65
C ILE A 103 -9.33 9.45 -0.94
N VAL A 104 -8.49 10.47 -1.15
CA VAL A 104 -8.65 11.80 -0.54
C VAL A 104 -8.64 12.86 -1.63
N GLY A 105 -9.67 13.70 -1.65
CA GLY A 105 -9.79 14.77 -2.65
C GLY A 105 -10.02 14.24 -4.06
N ASP A 106 -9.53 15.02 -5.03
CA ASP A 106 -9.71 14.79 -6.48
C ASP A 106 -8.41 14.50 -7.22
N ARG A 107 -7.32 14.21 -6.50
CA ARG A 107 -5.98 13.96 -7.02
C ARG A 107 -5.31 12.79 -6.32
N PHE A 108 -4.29 12.21 -6.97
CA PHE A 108 -3.42 11.21 -6.35
C PHE A 108 -2.61 11.84 -5.21
N THR A 109 -2.73 11.28 -4.02
CA THR A 109 -2.07 11.73 -2.80
C THR A 109 -1.19 10.64 -2.18
N VAL A 110 -0.51 10.97 -1.08
CA VAL A 110 0.28 9.99 -0.32
C VAL A 110 -0.59 8.89 0.30
N ALA A 111 -1.90 9.12 0.52
CA ALA A 111 -2.81 8.07 0.97
C ALA A 111 -2.99 7.01 -0.12
N ASP A 112 -3.17 7.41 -1.38
CA ASP A 112 -3.24 6.49 -2.52
C ASP A 112 -1.94 5.70 -2.68
N LEU A 113 -0.78 6.37 -2.54
CA LEU A 113 0.53 5.73 -2.61
C LEU A 113 0.66 4.65 -1.53
N ASN A 114 0.42 5.01 -0.27
CA ASN A 114 0.60 4.12 0.87
C ASN A 114 -0.32 2.89 0.79
N ILE A 115 -1.60 3.10 0.50
CA ILE A 115 -2.58 2.00 0.47
C ILE A 115 -2.37 1.10 -0.74
N ALA A 116 -2.07 1.66 -1.92
CA ALA A 116 -1.81 0.86 -3.12
C ALA A 116 -0.59 -0.05 -2.94
N GLU A 117 0.49 0.45 -2.30
CA GLU A 117 1.69 -0.35 -2.06
C GLU A 117 1.46 -1.45 -1.02
N VAL A 118 0.70 -1.17 0.04
CA VAL A 118 0.33 -2.19 1.03
C VAL A 118 -0.57 -3.27 0.40
N LEU A 119 -1.54 -2.89 -0.43
CA LEU A 119 -2.41 -3.85 -1.12
C LEU A 119 -1.69 -4.64 -2.20
N ARG A 120 -0.62 -4.12 -2.77
CA ARG A 120 0.20 -4.84 -3.75
C ARG A 120 0.70 -6.18 -3.22
N TYR A 121 0.94 -6.30 -1.93
CA TYR A 121 1.34 -7.55 -1.29
C TYR A 121 0.27 -8.65 -1.33
N ALA A 122 -0.98 -8.29 -1.54
CA ALA A 122 -2.09 -9.24 -1.65
C ALA A 122 -2.54 -9.48 -3.10
N GLN A 123 -1.92 -8.85 -4.11
CA GLN A 123 -2.39 -8.92 -5.51
C GLN A 123 -2.29 -10.31 -6.14
N SER A 124 -1.53 -11.25 -5.55
CA SER A 124 -1.54 -12.65 -5.95
C SER A 124 -2.90 -13.33 -5.73
N GLU A 125 -3.74 -12.77 -4.86
CA GLU A 125 -5.10 -13.25 -4.57
C GLU A 125 -6.12 -12.49 -5.43
N GLU A 126 -6.15 -12.76 -6.73
CA GLU A 126 -6.98 -12.04 -7.71
C GLU A 126 -8.47 -11.98 -7.31
N ALA A 127 -8.99 -13.04 -6.71
CA ALA A 127 -10.38 -13.12 -6.28
C ALA A 127 -10.77 -12.03 -5.25
N LEU A 128 -9.81 -11.55 -4.44
CA LEU A 128 -10.04 -10.42 -3.53
C LEU A 128 -10.37 -9.13 -4.29
N PHE A 129 -9.68 -8.90 -5.40
CA PHE A 129 -9.82 -7.69 -6.19
C PHE A 129 -10.98 -7.78 -7.18
N ASP A 130 -11.27 -8.96 -7.70
CA ASP A 130 -12.44 -9.20 -8.57
C ASP A 130 -13.76 -8.95 -7.83
N ALA A 131 -13.80 -9.22 -6.53
CA ALA A 131 -14.95 -8.91 -5.68
C ALA A 131 -15.10 -7.40 -5.35
N HIS A 132 -14.09 -6.55 -5.68
CA HIS A 132 -14.03 -5.13 -5.34
C HIS A 132 -13.64 -4.29 -6.56
N PRO A 133 -14.57 -4.05 -7.51
CA PRO A 133 -14.27 -3.42 -8.80
C PRO A 133 -13.74 -1.99 -8.71
N ASN A 134 -14.18 -1.19 -7.71
CA ASN A 134 -13.64 0.16 -7.52
C ASN A 134 -12.18 0.13 -7.06
N ILE A 135 -11.83 -0.78 -6.15
CA ILE A 135 -10.46 -1.00 -5.72
C ILE A 135 -9.60 -1.46 -6.89
N LYS A 136 -10.08 -2.44 -7.67
CA LYS A 136 -9.36 -2.96 -8.84
C LYS A 136 -9.03 -1.84 -9.83
N ALA A 137 -10.02 -1.06 -10.23
CA ALA A 137 -9.84 0.07 -11.14
C ALA A 137 -8.92 1.17 -10.56
N TRP A 138 -9.00 1.41 -9.26
CA TRP A 138 -8.15 2.38 -8.58
C TRP A 138 -6.69 1.92 -8.49
N ILE A 139 -6.42 0.64 -8.15
CA ILE A 139 -5.05 0.08 -8.14
C ILE A 139 -4.44 0.16 -9.54
N GLU A 140 -5.16 -0.24 -10.59
CA GLU A 140 -4.70 -0.12 -11.97
C GLU A 140 -4.31 1.33 -12.31
N ARG A 141 -5.11 2.31 -11.87
CA ARG A 141 -4.82 3.74 -12.04
C ARG A 141 -3.55 4.15 -11.29
N CYS A 142 -3.36 3.71 -10.05
CA CYS A 142 -2.15 3.97 -9.28
C CYS A 142 -0.91 3.38 -9.98
N GLN A 143 -1.00 2.15 -10.44
CA GLN A 143 0.11 1.41 -11.05
C GLN A 143 0.38 1.82 -12.51
N SER A 144 -0.57 2.46 -13.19
CA SER A 144 -0.35 3.03 -14.53
C SER A 144 0.54 4.28 -14.52
N ARG A 145 0.76 4.90 -13.37
CA ARG A 145 1.54 6.14 -13.23
C ARG A 145 2.99 5.95 -13.68
N PRO A 146 3.58 6.92 -14.40
CA PRO A 146 4.96 6.81 -14.88
C PRO A 146 5.99 6.57 -13.76
N ALA A 147 5.79 7.15 -12.58
CA ALA A 147 6.67 6.95 -11.44
C ALA A 147 6.66 5.49 -10.94
N TYR A 148 5.47 4.86 -10.88
CA TYR A 148 5.34 3.45 -10.51
C TYR A 148 6.05 2.54 -11.53
N LYS A 149 5.83 2.78 -12.83
CA LYS A 149 6.49 2.00 -13.90
C LYS A 149 8.00 2.10 -13.83
N ARG A 150 8.55 3.31 -13.65
CA ARG A 150 10.00 3.50 -13.47
C ARG A 150 10.53 2.77 -12.23
N MET A 151 9.80 2.80 -11.12
CA MET A 151 10.19 2.08 -9.91
C MET A 151 10.26 0.57 -10.17
N GLN A 152 9.26 -0.01 -10.82
CA GLN A 152 9.25 -1.43 -11.17
C GLN A 152 10.38 -1.81 -12.13
N GLU A 153 10.69 -0.98 -13.11
CA GLU A 153 11.83 -1.18 -14.01
C GLU A 153 13.17 -1.18 -13.25
N THR A 154 13.33 -0.27 -12.28
CA THR A 154 14.52 -0.19 -11.44
C THR A 154 14.65 -1.43 -10.56
N ARG A 155 13.56 -1.81 -9.88
CA ARG A 155 13.50 -3.01 -9.04
C ARG A 155 13.86 -4.28 -9.81
N GLY A 156 13.38 -4.42 -11.05
CA GLY A 156 13.69 -5.58 -11.90
C GLY A 156 15.16 -5.67 -12.35
N ARG A 157 15.96 -4.60 -12.15
CA ARG A 157 17.38 -4.56 -12.45
C ARG A 157 18.27 -4.74 -11.22
N GLU A 158 17.71 -4.67 -10.02
CA GLU A 158 18.46 -4.88 -8.79
C GLU A 158 18.87 -6.36 -8.69
N PRO A 159 20.16 -6.66 -8.37
CA PRO A 159 20.57 -8.02 -8.14
C PRO A 159 19.80 -8.58 -6.93
N ILE A 160 19.28 -9.79 -7.09
CA ILE A 160 18.73 -10.54 -5.95
C ILE A 160 19.94 -10.92 -5.09
N GLU A 161 20.15 -10.21 -3.98
CA GLU A 161 21.10 -10.66 -2.97
C GLU A 161 20.51 -11.91 -2.32
N VAL A 162 21.15 -13.08 -2.62
CA VAL A 162 20.83 -14.38 -2.06
C VAL A 162 21.61 -14.57 -0.76
#